data_d76023e634be7a7dd4e342a10dfb3fba
#
_entry.id   d76023e634be7a7dd4e342a10dfb3fba
#
_cell.length_a   1.000
_cell.length_b   1.000
_cell.length_c   1.000
_cell.angle_alpha   90.00
_cell.angle_beta   90.00
_cell.angle_gamma   90.00
#
_symmetry.space_group_name_H-M   'P 1'
#
loop_
_entity.id
_entity.type
_entity.pdbx_description
1 polymer ?
#
loop_
_entity_poly.entity_id
_entity_poly.type
_entity_poly.pdbx_seq_one_letter_code
_entity_poly.pdbx_strand_id
1 'polypeptide(L)'
;MKKVIIIEDSPTFCNMLGKKLEAKGWKTILCYNYRDGLKAVKESSEWDVVISDMRLGNDNGIDLLEWMRSNGYQNPFIIMTSYDESMSAVRTMKLGAEDYIPKKLLLDVVYERLEEIIDKQKRLVELNNKIVYR
;
A
#
# COMPACT_ATOMS: atom_id res chain seq x y z
N MET A 1 -11.59 5.56 -8.75
CA MET A 1 -11.35 6.51 -7.65
C MET A 1 -10.00 6.18 -7.04
N LYS A 2 -9.21 7.18 -6.73
CA LYS A 2 -7.88 6.98 -6.16
C LYS A 2 -7.95 7.13 -4.64
N LYS A 3 -7.92 6.00 -3.94
CA LYS A 3 -8.03 5.97 -2.47
C LYS A 3 -6.97 5.03 -1.90
N VAL A 4 -6.21 5.51 -0.92
CA VAL A 4 -5.10 4.78 -0.32
C VAL A 4 -5.25 4.68 1.20
N ILE A 5 -4.97 3.48 1.72
CA ILE A 5 -4.88 3.25 3.16
C ILE A 5 -3.41 3.39 3.55
N ILE A 6 -3.11 4.29 4.47
CA ILE A 6 -1.75 4.54 4.96
C ILE A 6 -1.68 4.07 6.41
N ILE A 7 -0.75 3.16 6.69
CA ILE A 7 -0.58 2.59 8.03
C ILE A 7 0.83 2.90 8.52
N GLU A 8 0.92 3.76 9.51
CA GLU A 8 2.18 4.26 10.04
C GLU A 8 2.00 4.70 11.49
N ASP A 9 2.82 4.17 12.39
CA ASP A 9 2.70 4.46 13.82
C ASP A 9 3.25 5.83 14.25
N SER A 10 4.01 6.52 13.38
CA SER A 10 4.37 7.91 13.61
C SER A 10 3.27 8.82 13.03
N PRO A 11 2.46 9.49 13.86
CA PRO A 11 1.41 10.37 13.35
C PRO A 11 1.96 11.50 12.48
N THR A 12 3.12 12.02 12.82
CA THR A 12 3.76 13.09 12.04
C THR A 12 4.07 12.64 10.62
N PHE A 13 4.70 11.50 10.46
CA PHE A 13 5.03 10.97 9.13
C PHE A 13 3.77 10.57 8.37
N CYS A 14 2.83 9.88 9.04
CA CYS A 14 1.58 9.45 8.43
C CYS A 14 0.79 10.65 7.88
N ASN A 15 0.64 11.69 8.69
CA ASN A 15 -0.09 12.90 8.30
C ASN A 15 0.61 13.64 7.15
N MET A 16 1.93 13.71 7.18
CA MET A 16 2.70 14.36 6.13
C MET A 16 2.55 13.62 4.79
N LEU A 17 2.63 12.30 4.81
CA LEU A 17 2.42 11.48 3.61
C LEU A 17 0.99 11.64 3.09
N GLY A 18 0.02 11.61 3.99
CA GLY A 18 -1.39 11.79 3.65
C GLY A 18 -1.64 13.13 2.96
N LYS A 19 -1.12 14.22 3.52
CA LYS A 19 -1.26 15.56 2.93
C LYS A 19 -0.64 15.65 1.54
N LYS A 20 0.52 15.03 1.36
CA LYS A 20 1.20 15.02 0.06
C LYS A 20 0.34 14.33 -1.00
N LEU A 21 -0.25 13.20 -0.66
CA LEU A 21 -1.10 12.46 -1.60
C LEU A 21 -2.45 13.13 -1.83
N GLU A 22 -3.03 13.72 -0.80
CA GLU A 22 -4.26 14.50 -0.95
C GLU A 22 -4.08 15.69 -1.89
N ALA A 23 -2.93 16.36 -1.82
CA ALA A 23 -2.60 17.46 -2.74
C ALA A 23 -2.53 17.00 -4.20
N LYS A 24 -2.35 15.71 -4.45
CA LYS A 24 -2.30 15.09 -5.78
C LYS A 24 -3.63 14.43 -6.16
N GLY A 25 -4.68 14.64 -5.39
CA GLY A 25 -6.01 14.14 -5.72
C GLY A 25 -6.36 12.76 -5.15
N TRP A 26 -5.51 12.20 -4.31
CA TRP A 26 -5.81 10.94 -3.64
C TRP A 26 -6.67 11.16 -2.41
N LYS A 27 -7.62 10.26 -2.18
CA LYS A 27 -8.31 10.15 -0.89
C LYS A 27 -7.48 9.26 0.01
N THR A 28 -7.40 9.59 1.29
CA THR A 28 -6.56 8.86 2.24
C THR A 28 -7.36 8.37 3.44
N ILE A 29 -6.99 7.19 3.92
CA ILE A 29 -7.43 6.67 5.21
C ILE A 29 -6.16 6.50 6.03
N LEU A 30 -6.02 7.28 7.10
CA LEU A 30 -4.82 7.28 7.93
C LEU A 30 -5.01 6.36 9.13
N CYS A 31 -4.12 5.39 9.29
CA CYS A 31 -4.14 4.42 10.37
C CYS A 31 -2.79 4.47 11.10
N TYR A 32 -2.83 4.52 12.42
CA TYR A 32 -1.63 4.72 13.23
C TYR A 32 -1.16 3.44 13.92
N ASN A 33 -1.81 2.32 13.65
CA ASN A 33 -1.42 1.02 14.21
C ASN A 33 -1.96 -0.12 13.33
N TYR A 34 -1.49 -1.33 13.59
CA TYR A 34 -1.89 -2.52 12.86
C TYR A 34 -3.39 -2.79 12.91
N ARG A 35 -3.97 -2.69 14.10
CA ARG A 35 -5.40 -2.97 14.33
C ARG A 35 -6.29 -2.08 13.47
N ASP A 36 -6.01 -0.78 13.47
CA ASP A 36 -6.78 0.17 12.66
C ASP A 36 -6.57 -0.04 11.17
N GLY A 37 -5.36 -0.41 10.78
CA GLY A 37 -5.06 -0.77 9.40
C GLY A 37 -5.85 -1.99 8.92
N LEU A 38 -5.87 -3.04 9.71
CA LEU A 38 -6.64 -4.25 9.40
C LEU A 38 -8.14 -3.92 9.32
N LYS A 39 -8.64 -3.14 10.26
CA LYS A 39 -10.04 -2.70 10.25
C LYS A 39 -10.36 -1.90 8.99
N ALA A 40 -9.49 -0.99 8.57
CA ALA A 40 -9.68 -0.21 7.36
C ALA A 40 -9.75 -1.11 6.12
N VAL A 41 -8.89 -2.11 6.02
CA VAL A 41 -8.92 -3.07 4.91
C VAL A 41 -10.25 -3.81 4.85
N LYS A 42 -10.76 -4.25 6.00
CA LYS A 42 -11.99 -5.05 6.07
C LYS A 42 -13.26 -4.23 5.85
N GLU A 43 -13.30 -3.02 6.41
CA GLU A 43 -14.55 -2.25 6.52
C GLU A 43 -14.68 -1.10 5.53
N SER A 44 -13.56 -0.60 5.01
CA SER A 44 -13.62 0.49 4.03
C SER A 44 -14.01 -0.03 2.65
N SER A 45 -14.83 0.74 1.96
CA SER A 45 -15.22 0.42 0.60
C SER A 45 -14.35 1.16 -0.41
N GLU A 46 -14.10 0.52 -1.55
CA GLU A 46 -13.52 1.16 -2.74
C GLU A 46 -12.15 1.81 -2.54
N TRP A 47 -11.26 1.15 -1.77
CA TRP A 47 -9.88 1.59 -1.69
C TRP A 47 -9.01 0.81 -2.71
N ASP A 48 -7.94 1.42 -3.15
CA ASP A 48 -7.12 0.89 -4.24
C ASP A 48 -5.80 0.29 -3.79
N VAL A 49 -5.11 0.94 -2.85
CA VAL A 49 -3.73 0.61 -2.48
C VAL A 49 -3.56 0.70 -0.97
N VAL A 50 -2.71 -0.15 -0.41
CA VAL A 50 -2.22 -0.02 0.97
C VAL A 50 -0.76 0.40 0.93
N ILE A 51 -0.40 1.40 1.72
CA ILE A 51 0.99 1.75 2.03
C ILE A 51 1.18 1.53 3.53
N SER A 52 2.05 0.60 3.92
CA SER A 52 2.26 0.27 5.32
C SER A 52 3.73 0.32 5.70
N ASP A 53 4.01 0.89 6.88
CA ASP A 53 5.30 0.70 7.52
C ASP A 53 5.50 -0.79 7.81
N MET A 54 6.72 -1.26 7.69
CA MET A 54 7.07 -2.62 8.05
C MET A 54 6.94 -2.84 9.56
N ARG A 55 7.32 -1.86 10.37
CA ARG A 55 7.24 -1.96 11.84
C ARG A 55 6.15 -1.05 12.37
N LEU A 56 5.18 -1.65 13.05
CA LEU A 56 4.00 -0.98 13.61
C LEU A 56 3.93 -1.27 15.13
N GLY A 57 4.81 -0.62 15.90
CA GLY A 57 4.98 -0.96 17.31
C GLY A 57 5.51 -2.38 17.45
N ASN A 58 4.75 -3.25 18.12
CA ASN A 58 5.09 -4.67 18.24
C ASN A 58 4.59 -5.52 17.08
N ASP A 59 3.85 -4.94 16.17
CA ASP A 59 3.29 -5.62 15.01
C ASP A 59 4.13 -5.38 13.76
N ASN A 60 3.87 -6.16 12.71
CA ASN A 60 4.62 -6.11 11.47
C ASN A 60 3.66 -5.95 10.29
N GLY A 61 3.93 -4.96 9.43
CA GLY A 61 3.15 -4.73 8.22
C GLY A 61 3.17 -5.89 7.23
N ILE A 62 4.22 -6.72 7.25
CA ILE A 62 4.29 -7.92 6.40
C ILE A 62 3.19 -8.92 6.81
N ASP A 63 2.86 -9.01 8.07
CA ASP A 63 1.78 -9.88 8.54
C ASP A 63 0.43 -9.45 7.99
N LEU A 64 0.20 -8.15 7.83
CA LEU A 64 -1.00 -7.66 7.18
C LEU A 64 -1.05 -8.05 5.70
N LEU A 65 0.06 -7.91 5.00
CA LEU A 65 0.15 -8.34 3.60
C LEU A 65 -0.17 -9.83 3.46
N GLU A 66 0.44 -10.66 4.30
CA GLU A 66 0.20 -12.10 4.32
C GLU A 66 -1.28 -12.42 4.58
N TRP A 67 -1.87 -11.77 5.57
CA TRP A 67 -3.30 -11.91 5.88
C TRP A 67 -4.16 -11.52 4.67
N MET A 68 -3.86 -10.40 4.03
CA MET A 68 -4.61 -9.92 2.86
C MET A 68 -4.58 -10.95 1.73
N ARG A 69 -3.39 -11.46 1.40
CA ARG A 69 -3.25 -12.44 0.32
C ARG A 69 -3.97 -13.74 0.64
N SER A 70 -3.92 -14.17 1.89
CA SER A 70 -4.61 -15.39 2.35
C SER A 70 -6.14 -15.25 2.36
N ASN A 71 -6.64 -14.03 2.43
CA ASN A 71 -8.08 -13.76 2.48
C ASN A 71 -8.63 -13.17 1.17
N GLY A 72 -7.92 -13.35 0.06
CA GLY A 72 -8.42 -13.01 -1.27
C GLY A 72 -8.25 -11.57 -1.69
N TYR A 73 -7.60 -10.72 -0.90
CA TYR A 73 -7.31 -9.36 -1.28
C TYR A 73 -6.09 -9.31 -2.20
N GLN A 74 -6.28 -8.87 -3.42
CA GLN A 74 -5.20 -8.75 -4.42
C GLN A 74 -4.78 -7.30 -4.68
N ASN A 75 -5.29 -6.36 -3.91
CA ASN A 75 -4.96 -4.95 -4.05
C ASN A 75 -3.46 -4.72 -3.89
N PRO A 76 -2.88 -3.77 -4.61
CA PRO A 76 -1.47 -3.43 -4.47
C PRO A 76 -1.10 -3.04 -3.04
N PHE A 77 0.08 -3.45 -2.62
CA PHE A 77 0.59 -3.23 -1.27
C PHE A 77 2.03 -2.74 -1.37
N ILE A 78 2.29 -1.57 -0.81
CA ILE A 78 3.63 -0.98 -0.75
C ILE A 78 4.11 -1.06 0.69
N ILE A 79 5.28 -1.65 0.91
CA ILE A 79 5.95 -1.63 2.20
C ILE A 79 6.92 -0.45 2.24
N MET A 80 6.84 0.34 3.29
CA MET A 80 7.85 1.37 3.56
C MET A 80 8.66 0.98 4.79
N THR A 81 9.95 1.33 4.81
CA THR A 81 10.84 0.94 5.88
C THR A 81 11.84 2.02 6.22
N SER A 82 12.18 2.13 7.50
CA SER A 82 13.27 2.98 7.97
C SER A 82 14.64 2.29 7.90
N TYR A 83 14.64 0.98 7.66
CA TYR A 83 15.83 0.16 7.71
C TYR A 83 16.10 -0.53 6.38
N ASP A 84 17.37 -0.71 6.07
CA ASP A 84 17.77 -1.51 4.92
C ASP A 84 17.82 -2.98 5.37
N GLU A 85 16.73 -3.69 5.16
CA GLU A 85 16.60 -5.10 5.50
C GLU A 85 16.39 -5.92 4.23
N SER A 86 17.45 -6.24 3.51
CA SER A 86 17.38 -6.92 2.23
C SER A 86 16.64 -8.26 2.27
N MET A 87 16.79 -9.03 3.35
CA MET A 87 16.06 -10.30 3.51
C MET A 87 14.56 -10.07 3.66
N SER A 88 14.15 -9.02 4.38
CA SER A 88 12.75 -8.65 4.50
C SER A 88 12.19 -8.16 3.17
N ALA A 89 12.98 -7.46 2.36
CA ALA A 89 12.56 -7.04 1.03
C ALA A 89 12.26 -8.27 0.15
N VAL A 90 13.14 -9.26 0.13
CA VAL A 90 12.93 -10.49 -0.64
C VAL A 90 11.65 -11.20 -0.20
N ARG A 91 11.45 -11.38 1.10
CA ARG A 91 10.24 -12.02 1.64
C ARG A 91 8.98 -11.26 1.26
N THR A 92 9.01 -9.94 1.41
CA THR A 92 7.88 -9.07 1.12
C THR A 92 7.46 -9.16 -0.35
N MET A 93 8.42 -9.14 -1.25
CA MET A 93 8.14 -9.26 -2.68
C MET A 93 7.61 -10.64 -3.05
N LYS A 94 8.10 -11.70 -2.42
CA LYS A 94 7.56 -13.06 -2.60
C LYS A 94 6.12 -13.20 -2.14
N LEU A 95 5.71 -12.44 -1.12
CA LEU A 95 4.33 -12.42 -0.63
C LEU A 95 3.41 -11.57 -1.51
N GLY A 96 3.94 -10.93 -2.53
CA GLY A 96 3.16 -10.20 -3.51
C GLY A 96 3.02 -8.70 -3.26
N ALA A 97 3.96 -8.08 -2.55
CA ALA A 97 4.01 -6.62 -2.48
C ALA A 97 4.35 -6.04 -3.85
N GLU A 98 3.77 -4.89 -4.18
CA GLU A 98 4.11 -4.19 -5.42
C GLU A 98 5.46 -3.48 -5.32
N ASP A 99 5.81 -3.02 -4.12
CA ASP A 99 7.07 -2.32 -3.92
C ASP A 99 7.51 -2.36 -2.46
N TYR A 100 8.80 -2.07 -2.26
CA TYR A 100 9.45 -1.99 -0.97
C TYR A 100 10.34 -0.75 -1.00
N ILE A 101 9.90 0.33 -0.33
CA ILE A 101 10.50 1.65 -0.48
C ILE A 101 11.03 2.16 0.85
N PRO A 102 12.32 2.57 0.93
CA PRO A 102 12.82 3.25 2.13
C PRO A 102 12.07 4.55 2.39
N LYS A 103 11.73 4.82 3.66
CA LYS A 103 11.00 6.03 4.04
C LYS A 103 11.68 7.31 3.58
N LYS A 104 13.00 7.34 3.62
CA LYS A 104 13.77 8.53 3.20
C LYS A 104 13.55 8.90 1.73
N LEU A 105 13.13 7.95 0.89
CA LEU A 105 12.85 8.18 -0.53
C LEU A 105 11.36 8.29 -0.82
N LEU A 106 10.51 7.80 0.09
CA LEU A 106 9.10 7.61 -0.17
C LEU A 106 8.38 8.91 -0.57
N LEU A 107 8.63 9.99 0.16
CA LEU A 107 7.96 11.27 -0.11
C LEU A 107 8.27 11.81 -1.52
N ASP A 108 9.43 11.46 -2.07
CA ASP A 108 9.83 11.92 -3.40
C ASP A 108 9.24 11.07 -4.53
N VAL A 109 9.02 9.76 -4.29
CA VAL A 109 8.67 8.82 -5.35
C VAL A 109 7.26 8.25 -5.26
N VAL A 110 6.58 8.41 -4.12
CA VAL A 110 5.33 7.71 -3.85
C VAL A 110 4.22 8.04 -4.84
N TYR A 111 4.05 9.30 -5.19
CA TYR A 111 3.00 9.71 -6.12
C TYR A 111 3.18 9.03 -7.48
N GLU A 112 4.37 9.07 -8.03
CA GLU A 112 4.67 8.47 -9.33
C GLU A 112 4.49 6.96 -9.30
N ARG A 113 4.92 6.31 -8.21
CA ARG A 113 4.72 4.86 -8.05
C ARG A 113 3.25 4.50 -7.99
N LEU A 114 2.44 5.28 -7.28
CA LEU A 114 0.99 5.04 -7.23
C LEU A 114 0.34 5.19 -8.61
N GLU A 115 0.74 6.20 -9.37
CA GLU A 115 0.22 6.40 -10.72
C GLU A 115 0.60 5.23 -11.64
N GLU A 116 1.83 4.74 -11.56
CA GLU A 116 2.27 3.56 -12.32
C GLU A 116 1.46 2.32 -11.96
N ILE A 117 1.18 2.10 -10.67
CA ILE A 117 0.40 0.96 -10.21
C ILE A 117 -1.02 1.02 -10.74
N ILE A 118 -1.66 2.17 -10.68
CA ILE A 118 -3.04 2.36 -11.18
C ILE A 118 -3.09 2.16 -12.70
N ASP A 119 -2.13 2.70 -13.44
CA ASP A 119 -2.07 2.52 -14.89
C ASP A 119 -1.88 1.05 -15.27
N LYS A 120 -1.03 0.34 -14.56
CA LYS A 120 -0.84 -1.10 -14.76
C LYS A 120 -2.12 -1.88 -14.53
N GLN A 121 -2.87 -1.57 -13.48
CA GLN A 121 -4.14 -2.22 -13.18
C GLN A 121 -5.19 -1.97 -14.25
N LYS A 122 -5.29 -0.73 -14.74
CA LYS A 122 -6.21 -0.39 -15.83
C LYS A 122 -5.89 -1.20 -17.10
N ARG A 123 -4.62 -1.32 -17.44
CA ARG A 123 -4.20 -2.11 -18.60
C ARG A 123 -4.56 -3.58 -18.46
N LEU A 124 -4.40 -4.16 -17.27
CA LEU A 124 -4.76 -5.55 -17.01
C LEU A 124 -6.26 -5.78 -17.12
N VAL A 125 -7.09 -4.87 -16.62
CA VAL A 125 -8.54 -4.95 -16.76
C VAL A 125 -8.95 -4.87 -18.23
N GLU A 126 -8.40 -3.93 -18.98
CA GLU A 126 -8.68 -3.79 -20.41
C GLU A 126 -8.28 -5.05 -21.19
N LEU A 127 -7.13 -5.63 -20.89
CA LEU A 127 -6.66 -6.86 -21.53
C LEU A 127 -7.59 -8.03 -21.22
N ASN A 128 -8.02 -8.19 -19.99
CA ASN A 128 -8.97 -9.23 -19.59
C ASN A 128 -10.31 -9.06 -20.32
N ASN A 129 -10.82 -7.85 -20.45
CA ASN A 129 -12.05 -7.57 -21.17
C ASN A 129 -11.93 -7.94 -22.65
N LYS A 130 -10.81 -7.64 -23.29
CA LYS A 130 -10.56 -8.02 -24.67
C LYS A 130 -10.54 -9.55 -24.85
N ILE A 131 -9.97 -10.27 -23.92
CA ILE A 131 -9.92 -11.74 -23.95
C ILE A 131 -11.31 -12.35 -23.82
N VAL A 132 -12.10 -11.82 -22.90
CA VAL A 132 -13.47 -12.34 -22.60
C VAL A 132 -14.43 -12.12 -23.77
N TYR A 133 -14.29 -11.02 -24.52
CA TYR A 133 -15.22 -10.67 -25.60
C TYR A 133 -14.76 -11.09 -27.00
N ARG A 134 -13.76 -11.93 -27.09
CA ARG A 134 -13.34 -12.52 -28.37
C ARG A 134 -14.11 -13.78 -28.72
#